data_ff564d95bffb284d638e828347b459da
#
_entry.id   ff564d95bffb284d638e828347b459da
#
_cell.length_a   1.000
_cell.length_b   1.000
_cell.length_c   1.000
_cell.angle_alpha   90.00
_cell.angle_beta   90.00
_cell.angle_gamma   90.00
#
_symmetry.space_group_name_H-M   'P 1'
#
loop_
_entity.id
_entity.type
_entity.pdbx_description
1 polymer ?
#
loop_
_entity_poly.entity_id
_entity_poly.type
_entity_poly.pdbx_seq_one_letter_code
_entity_poly.pdbx_strand_id
1 'polypeptide(L)'
;ATEENEFIKIYNLNVVQVPTAKPMIRQDLPDIVYKTQKAKFGAVVEEICERHATGQPVLVGTVSIETSERLSEMLVRRGVPHQVLNAKHHEREAEIIKLAGQPGAVTIATNMAGRGTDIVLGPGVPDLGGLHVLGTERHESRRIDNQLRGRSGRQGDPGSSRFYVSLEDDLMRLFGGEFISGMMDRLGWGEDDPIEHPQLTRAIQRAQ
;
A
#
# COMPACT_ATOMS: atom_id res chain seq x y z
N ALA A 1 14.52 -14.83 -4.85
CA ALA A 1 14.57 -13.49 -4.26
C ALA A 1 14.34 -12.44 -5.34
N THR A 2 13.75 -11.27 -4.98
CA THR A 2 13.33 -10.26 -5.98
C THR A 2 14.51 -9.72 -6.78
N GLU A 3 15.67 -9.55 -6.15
CA GLU A 3 16.88 -8.99 -6.75
C GLU A 3 17.96 -10.04 -7.06
N GLU A 4 17.60 -11.31 -7.16
CA GLU A 4 18.54 -12.42 -7.36
C GLU A 4 19.34 -12.27 -8.66
N ASN A 5 18.67 -11.88 -9.75
CA ASN A 5 19.31 -11.66 -11.04
C ASN A 5 20.35 -10.52 -11.00
N GLU A 6 20.09 -9.47 -10.23
CA GLU A 6 21.02 -8.37 -10.03
C GLU A 6 22.27 -8.84 -9.28
N PHE A 7 22.10 -9.57 -8.18
CA PHE A 7 23.23 -10.13 -7.42
C PHE A 7 24.09 -11.07 -8.25
N ILE A 8 23.47 -11.91 -9.08
CA ILE A 8 24.20 -12.81 -9.98
C ILE A 8 24.96 -12.03 -11.05
N LYS A 9 24.28 -11.08 -11.73
CA LYS A 9 24.86 -10.39 -12.90
C LYS A 9 25.94 -9.37 -12.52
N ILE A 10 25.75 -8.62 -11.43
CA ILE A 10 26.64 -7.52 -11.04
C ILE A 10 27.75 -8.02 -10.11
N TYR A 11 27.42 -8.86 -9.14
CA TYR A 11 28.34 -9.24 -8.09
C TYR A 11 28.82 -10.69 -8.19
N ASN A 12 28.29 -11.46 -9.14
CA ASN A 12 28.56 -12.91 -9.28
C ASN A 12 28.31 -13.69 -7.98
N LEU A 13 27.26 -13.30 -7.24
CA LEU A 13 26.88 -13.90 -5.97
C LEU A 13 25.61 -14.73 -6.12
N ASN A 14 25.62 -15.93 -5.52
CA ASN A 14 24.41 -16.74 -5.39
C ASN A 14 23.54 -16.24 -4.23
N VAL A 15 22.21 -16.28 -4.42
CA VAL A 15 21.25 -15.91 -3.39
C VAL A 15 20.67 -17.17 -2.74
N VAL A 16 20.78 -17.26 -1.43
CA VAL A 16 20.18 -18.33 -0.63
C VAL A 16 19.05 -17.75 0.20
N GLN A 17 17.86 -18.34 0.08
CA GLN A 17 16.71 -17.96 0.89
C GLN A 17 16.74 -18.70 2.22
N VAL A 18 16.82 -17.92 3.31
CA VAL A 18 16.67 -18.46 4.66
C VAL A 18 15.21 -18.31 5.07
N PRO A 19 14.52 -19.40 5.45
CA PRO A 19 13.13 -19.33 5.87
C PRO A 19 12.98 -18.49 7.15
N THR A 20 11.81 -17.83 7.28
CA THR A 20 11.48 -17.05 8.47
C THR A 20 11.23 -17.95 9.68
N ALA A 21 11.52 -17.47 10.90
CA ALA A 21 11.30 -18.21 12.14
C ALA A 21 9.82 -18.53 12.39
N LYS A 22 8.92 -17.65 11.96
CA LYS A 22 7.47 -17.87 11.97
C LYS A 22 6.91 -17.69 10.58
N PRO A 23 5.87 -18.45 10.18
CA PRO A 23 5.22 -18.29 8.89
C PRO A 23 4.66 -16.88 8.73
N MET A 24 4.78 -16.32 7.53
CA MET A 24 4.06 -15.08 7.19
C MET A 24 2.61 -15.44 6.86
N ILE A 25 1.68 -14.92 7.65
CA ILE A 25 0.24 -15.16 7.51
C ILE A 25 -0.53 -13.94 7.00
N ARG A 26 0.18 -12.86 6.63
CA ARG A 26 -0.42 -11.67 6.01
C ARG A 26 -1.16 -12.03 4.72
N GLN A 27 -2.34 -11.46 4.54
CA GLN A 27 -3.15 -11.60 3.34
C GLN A 27 -2.84 -10.46 2.36
N ASP A 28 -2.19 -10.78 1.24
CA ASP A 28 -1.94 -9.81 0.17
C ASP A 28 -3.13 -9.88 -0.83
N LEU A 29 -4.04 -8.91 -0.71
CA LEU A 29 -5.25 -8.82 -1.54
C LEU A 29 -4.90 -8.38 -2.97
N PRO A 30 -5.72 -8.73 -3.98
CA PRO A 30 -5.55 -8.24 -5.34
C PRO A 30 -5.61 -6.72 -5.41
N ASP A 31 -4.93 -6.17 -6.42
CA ASP A 31 -5.01 -4.73 -6.71
C ASP A 31 -6.41 -4.37 -7.22
N ILE A 32 -6.87 -3.18 -6.84
CA ILE A 32 -8.08 -2.59 -7.41
C ILE A 32 -7.68 -1.49 -8.37
N VAL A 33 -8.16 -1.58 -9.60
CA VAL A 33 -7.81 -0.63 -10.66
C VAL A 33 -9.02 0.20 -11.03
N TYR A 34 -8.83 1.52 -11.06
CA TYR A 34 -9.81 2.51 -11.48
C TYR A 34 -9.38 3.23 -12.77
N LYS A 35 -10.31 3.80 -13.52
CA LYS A 35 -9.99 4.63 -14.68
C LYS A 35 -9.29 5.92 -14.25
N THR A 36 -9.80 6.59 -13.22
CA THR A 36 -9.35 7.92 -12.79
C THR A 36 -8.74 7.91 -11.40
N GLN A 37 -7.83 8.84 -11.14
CA GLN A 37 -7.31 9.07 -9.79
C GLN A 37 -8.40 9.51 -8.82
N LYS A 38 -9.40 10.27 -9.30
CA LYS A 38 -10.52 10.73 -8.47
C LYS A 38 -11.29 9.55 -7.90
N ALA A 39 -11.69 8.59 -8.74
CA ALA A 39 -12.40 7.38 -8.31
C ALA A 39 -11.53 6.53 -7.37
N LYS A 40 -10.24 6.32 -7.71
CA LYS A 40 -9.28 5.64 -6.86
C LYS A 40 -9.21 6.23 -5.46
N PHE A 41 -8.98 7.54 -5.33
CA PHE A 41 -8.86 8.17 -4.01
C PHE A 41 -10.18 8.18 -3.23
N GLY A 42 -11.33 8.25 -3.92
CA GLY A 42 -12.63 8.04 -3.29
C GLY A 42 -12.70 6.67 -2.61
N ALA A 43 -12.37 5.61 -3.32
CA ALA A 43 -12.38 4.25 -2.81
C ALA A 43 -11.33 4.01 -1.70
N VAL A 44 -10.14 4.60 -1.82
CA VAL A 44 -9.12 4.57 -0.76
C VAL A 44 -9.66 5.15 0.54
N VAL A 45 -10.32 6.30 0.49
CA VAL A 45 -10.91 6.95 1.67
C VAL A 45 -12.02 6.08 2.27
N GLU A 46 -12.87 5.46 1.45
CA GLU A 46 -13.93 4.56 1.95
C GLU A 46 -13.33 3.35 2.69
N GLU A 47 -12.34 2.66 2.11
CA GLU A 47 -11.71 1.54 2.81
C GLU A 47 -11.03 1.97 4.11
N ILE A 48 -10.38 3.14 4.15
CA ILE A 48 -9.81 3.68 5.40
C ILE A 48 -10.90 3.91 6.45
N CYS A 49 -12.04 4.51 6.06
CA CYS A 49 -13.17 4.74 6.97
C CYS A 49 -13.73 3.41 7.51
N GLU A 50 -13.93 2.41 6.67
CA GLU A 50 -14.42 1.09 7.05
C GLU A 50 -13.49 0.40 8.05
N ARG A 51 -12.18 0.38 7.76
CA ARG A 51 -11.18 -0.22 8.65
C ARG A 51 -11.08 0.51 9.97
N HIS A 52 -11.03 1.84 9.93
CA HIS A 52 -11.03 2.67 11.13
C HIS A 52 -12.26 2.42 12.02
N ALA A 53 -13.44 2.31 11.42
CA ALA A 53 -14.69 2.03 12.14
C ALA A 53 -14.68 0.66 12.85
N THR A 54 -13.98 -0.34 12.31
CA THR A 54 -13.79 -1.64 12.96
C THR A 54 -12.69 -1.65 14.02
N GLY A 55 -11.93 -0.57 14.15
CA GLY A 55 -10.77 -0.47 15.02
C GLY A 55 -9.48 -1.07 14.43
N GLN A 56 -9.50 -1.57 13.18
CA GLN A 56 -8.29 -2.08 12.53
C GLN A 56 -7.35 -0.91 12.16
N PRO A 57 -6.07 -0.92 12.57
CA PRO A 57 -5.14 0.13 12.18
C PRO A 57 -4.78 0.07 10.70
N VAL A 58 -4.62 1.24 10.07
CA VAL A 58 -4.31 1.39 8.65
C VAL A 58 -3.04 2.20 8.46
N LEU A 59 -2.10 1.65 7.70
CA LEU A 59 -0.93 2.37 7.18
C LEU A 59 -1.10 2.60 5.69
N VAL A 60 -1.18 3.86 5.28
CA VAL A 60 -1.33 4.25 3.89
C VAL A 60 0.01 4.70 3.32
N GLY A 61 0.50 4.01 2.30
CA GLY A 61 1.70 4.39 1.55
C GLY A 61 1.35 5.31 0.38
N THR A 62 2.01 6.46 0.30
CA THR A 62 1.88 7.40 -0.82
C THR A 62 3.22 7.61 -1.51
N VAL A 63 3.21 7.93 -2.79
CA VAL A 63 4.43 8.14 -3.59
C VAL A 63 5.03 9.54 -3.42
N SER A 64 4.20 10.53 -3.09
CA SER A 64 4.64 11.92 -2.95
C SER A 64 4.04 12.61 -1.73
N ILE A 65 4.63 13.77 -1.37
CA ILE A 65 4.11 14.61 -0.28
C ILE A 65 2.74 15.18 -0.67
N GLU A 66 2.59 15.62 -1.92
CA GLU A 66 1.34 16.17 -2.45
C GLU A 66 0.20 15.17 -2.35
N THR A 67 0.48 13.90 -2.71
CA THR A 67 -0.50 12.82 -2.56
C THR A 67 -0.88 12.60 -1.10
N SER A 68 0.08 12.67 -0.18
CA SER A 68 -0.18 12.51 1.25
C SER A 68 -1.02 13.67 1.83
N GLU A 69 -0.75 14.90 1.41
CA GLU A 69 -1.49 16.10 1.83
C GLU A 69 -2.92 16.05 1.28
N ARG A 70 -3.11 15.73 -0.01
CA ARG A 70 -4.43 15.56 -0.64
C ARG A 70 -5.27 14.51 0.09
N LEU A 71 -4.70 13.34 0.38
CA LEU A 71 -5.40 12.28 1.10
C LEU A 71 -5.75 12.72 2.52
N SER A 72 -4.85 13.41 3.20
CA SER A 72 -5.10 13.97 4.52
C SER A 72 -6.30 14.93 4.52
N GLU A 73 -6.38 15.85 3.57
CA GLU A 73 -7.53 16.74 3.43
C GLU A 73 -8.85 15.98 3.23
N MET A 74 -8.83 14.92 2.43
CA MET A 74 -10.01 14.09 2.22
C MET A 74 -10.46 13.38 3.50
N LEU A 75 -9.53 12.86 4.30
CA LEU A 75 -9.82 12.22 5.59
C LEU A 75 -10.33 13.23 6.63
N VAL A 76 -9.78 14.46 6.64
CA VAL A 76 -10.31 15.54 7.50
C VAL A 76 -11.78 15.82 7.19
N ARG A 77 -12.16 15.91 5.91
CA ARG A 77 -13.55 16.12 5.50
C ARG A 77 -14.48 14.98 5.90
N ARG A 78 -13.96 13.77 6.05
CA ARG A 78 -14.68 12.56 6.52
C ARG A 78 -14.66 12.42 8.04
N GLY A 79 -13.96 13.31 8.75
CA GLY A 79 -13.84 13.27 10.22
C GLY A 79 -13.00 12.11 10.74
N VAL A 80 -12.08 11.53 9.94
CA VAL A 80 -11.20 10.44 10.35
C VAL A 80 -9.92 11.02 10.96
N PRO A 81 -9.67 10.79 12.27
CA PRO A 81 -8.41 11.17 12.90
C PRO A 81 -7.23 10.40 12.29
N HIS A 82 -6.16 11.08 11.92
CA HIS A 82 -5.00 10.44 11.32
C HIS A 82 -3.70 11.21 11.59
N GLN A 83 -2.58 10.55 11.37
CA GLN A 83 -1.25 11.14 11.41
C GLN A 83 -0.62 11.12 10.01
N VAL A 84 0.13 12.17 9.67
CA VAL A 84 0.88 12.24 8.41
C VAL A 84 2.37 12.20 8.71
N LEU A 85 3.04 11.23 8.10
CA LEU A 85 4.46 10.99 8.22
C LEU A 85 5.14 11.26 6.87
N ASN A 86 5.79 12.40 6.75
CA ASN A 86 6.53 12.80 5.57
C ASN A 86 7.85 13.48 5.96
N ALA A 87 8.70 13.79 4.98
CA ALA A 87 10.00 14.40 5.18
C ALA A 87 9.99 15.75 5.93
N LYS A 88 8.83 16.39 6.08
CA LYS A 88 8.67 17.65 6.80
C LYS A 88 8.65 17.48 8.34
N HIS A 89 8.49 16.25 8.85
CA HIS A 89 8.20 15.97 10.27
C HIS A 89 9.13 14.92 10.90
N HIS A 90 10.42 14.90 10.53
CA HIS A 90 11.39 13.91 10.99
C HIS A 90 11.51 13.77 12.52
N GLU A 91 11.39 14.88 13.26
CA GLU A 91 11.57 14.87 14.72
C GLU A 91 10.49 14.04 15.46
N ARG A 92 9.29 13.89 14.86
CA ARG A 92 8.16 13.16 15.44
C ARG A 92 7.95 11.77 14.84
N GLU A 93 8.80 11.37 13.91
CA GLU A 93 8.66 10.13 13.14
C GLU A 93 8.53 8.91 14.04
N ALA A 94 9.43 8.75 15.01
CA ALA A 94 9.44 7.62 15.93
C ALA A 94 8.18 7.54 16.81
N GLU A 95 7.63 8.71 17.21
CA GLU A 95 6.40 8.78 18.00
C GLU A 95 5.19 8.38 17.17
N ILE A 96 5.08 8.87 15.93
CA ILE A 96 3.99 8.56 15.02
C ILE A 96 3.99 7.05 14.70
N ILE A 97 5.17 6.48 14.42
CA ILE A 97 5.30 5.04 14.12
C ILE A 97 4.89 4.16 15.31
N LYS A 98 5.22 4.56 16.54
CA LYS A 98 4.78 3.83 17.75
C LYS A 98 3.25 3.77 17.87
N LEU A 99 2.57 4.80 17.39
CA LEU A 99 1.11 4.88 17.44
C LEU A 99 0.44 4.20 16.26
N ALA A 100 1.15 3.95 15.16
CA ALA A 100 0.58 3.41 13.91
C ALA A 100 -0.01 1.99 14.05
N GLY A 101 0.42 1.22 15.05
CA GLY A 101 -0.11 -0.12 15.35
C GLY A 101 -1.22 -0.15 16.40
N GLN A 102 -1.67 1.01 16.92
CA GLN A 102 -2.72 1.06 17.93
C GLN A 102 -4.12 0.88 17.32
N PRO A 103 -5.11 0.39 18.10
CA PRO A 103 -6.46 0.22 17.59
C PRO A 103 -7.02 1.51 16.96
N GLY A 104 -7.57 1.39 15.75
CA GLY A 104 -8.16 2.49 15.01
C GLY A 104 -7.17 3.54 14.49
N ALA A 105 -5.87 3.35 14.65
CA ALA A 105 -4.88 4.29 14.15
C ALA A 105 -4.90 4.36 12.60
N VAL A 106 -4.87 5.58 12.05
CA VAL A 106 -4.69 5.81 10.62
C VAL A 106 -3.42 6.64 10.43
N THR A 107 -2.47 6.11 9.67
CA THR A 107 -1.19 6.77 9.40
C THR A 107 -0.95 6.84 7.90
N ILE A 108 -0.77 8.05 7.38
CA ILE A 108 -0.35 8.27 5.99
C ILE A 108 1.18 8.46 6.00
N ALA A 109 1.90 7.66 5.22
CA ALA A 109 3.35 7.74 5.15
C ALA A 109 3.82 7.82 3.70
N THR A 110 4.73 8.74 3.37
CA THR A 110 5.45 8.65 2.11
C THR A 110 6.43 7.47 2.16
N ASN A 111 6.76 6.89 1.01
CA ASN A 111 7.50 5.63 0.88
C ASN A 111 8.78 5.52 1.72
N MET A 112 9.46 6.63 1.94
CA MET A 112 10.73 6.66 2.66
C MET A 112 10.56 6.89 4.17
N ALA A 113 9.38 7.34 4.60
CA ALA A 113 9.13 7.69 6.00
C ALA A 113 8.92 6.43 6.87
N GLY A 114 9.42 6.46 8.09
CA GLY A 114 9.34 5.35 9.06
C GLY A 114 10.21 4.15 8.73
N ARG A 115 11.12 4.23 7.76
CA ARG A 115 12.01 3.12 7.39
C ARG A 115 12.96 2.77 8.54
N GLY A 116 13.07 1.46 8.82
CA GLY A 116 13.94 0.97 9.90
C GLY A 116 13.27 0.89 11.27
N THR A 117 12.07 1.46 11.45
CA THR A 117 11.32 1.37 12.70
C THR A 117 10.21 0.33 12.58
N ASP A 118 10.07 -0.54 13.57
CA ASP A 118 9.02 -1.55 13.61
C ASP A 118 7.69 -0.96 14.12
N ILE A 119 6.58 -1.44 13.54
CA ILE A 119 5.23 -1.09 13.99
C ILE A 119 4.74 -2.23 14.88
N VAL A 120 4.70 -1.97 16.16
CA VAL A 120 4.23 -2.94 17.16
C VAL A 120 2.71 -2.84 17.27
N LEU A 121 2.03 -3.98 17.14
CA LEU A 121 0.57 -4.03 17.25
C LEU A 121 0.14 -3.81 18.71
N GLY A 122 -0.84 -2.94 18.89
CA GLY A 122 -1.47 -2.70 20.18
C GLY A 122 -2.33 -3.88 20.65
N PRO A 123 -2.77 -3.86 21.92
CA PRO A 123 -3.64 -4.91 22.46
C PRO A 123 -4.93 -5.09 21.66
N GLY A 124 -5.29 -6.34 21.34
CA GLY A 124 -6.49 -6.69 20.58
C GLY A 124 -6.40 -6.48 19.07
N VAL A 125 -5.38 -5.77 18.55
CA VAL A 125 -5.20 -5.54 17.10
C VAL A 125 -5.01 -6.83 16.31
N PRO A 126 -4.29 -7.86 16.81
CA PRO A 126 -4.23 -9.15 16.11
C PRO A 126 -5.61 -9.77 15.86
N ASP A 127 -6.55 -9.64 16.80
CA ASP A 127 -7.93 -10.17 16.67
C ASP A 127 -8.76 -9.39 15.65
N LEU A 128 -8.38 -8.14 15.37
CA LEU A 128 -8.97 -7.29 14.32
C LEU A 128 -8.36 -7.55 12.93
N GLY A 129 -7.48 -8.52 12.80
CA GLY A 129 -6.79 -8.85 11.54
C GLY A 129 -5.42 -8.17 11.38
N GLY A 130 -4.89 -7.55 12.44
CA GLY A 130 -3.58 -6.91 12.44
C GLY A 130 -3.53 -5.59 11.67
N LEU A 131 -2.33 -5.15 11.29
CA LEU A 131 -2.15 -3.91 10.52
C LEU A 131 -2.59 -4.10 9.07
N HIS A 132 -3.48 -3.23 8.59
CA HIS A 132 -3.81 -3.13 7.16
C HIS A 132 -2.86 -2.13 6.47
N VAL A 133 -2.20 -2.57 5.41
CA VAL A 133 -1.32 -1.72 4.59
C VAL A 133 -2.00 -1.42 3.26
N LEU A 134 -2.16 -0.14 2.95
CA LEU A 134 -2.79 0.33 1.75
C LEU A 134 -1.78 1.14 0.91
N GLY A 135 -1.53 0.73 -0.33
CA GLY A 135 -0.73 1.50 -1.29
C GLY A 135 -1.64 2.29 -2.22
N THR A 136 -1.38 3.59 -2.40
CA THR A 136 -2.18 4.45 -3.30
C THR A 136 -1.73 4.38 -4.75
N GLU A 137 -0.59 3.76 -5.01
CA GLU A 137 0.00 3.52 -6.35
C GLU A 137 0.95 2.35 -6.28
N ARG A 138 1.28 1.79 -7.46
CA ARG A 138 2.39 0.87 -7.63
C ARG A 138 3.65 1.65 -8.03
N HIS A 139 4.78 1.22 -7.49
CA HIS A 139 6.09 1.80 -7.83
C HIS A 139 6.71 1.08 -9.03
N GLU A 140 7.66 1.74 -9.69
CA GLU A 140 8.45 1.13 -10.77
C GLU A 140 9.23 -0.10 -10.30
N SER A 141 9.64 -0.12 -9.04
CA SER A 141 10.35 -1.25 -8.43
C SER A 141 9.45 -2.04 -7.49
N ARG A 142 9.26 -3.31 -7.79
CA ARG A 142 8.55 -4.27 -6.92
C ARG A 142 9.13 -4.32 -5.50
N ARG A 143 10.42 -4.04 -5.35
CA ARG A 143 11.09 -3.97 -4.04
C ARG A 143 10.46 -2.93 -3.13
N ILE A 144 10.09 -1.76 -3.67
CA ILE A 144 9.48 -0.68 -2.88
C ILE A 144 8.08 -1.11 -2.40
N ASP A 145 7.28 -1.72 -3.26
CA ASP A 145 5.97 -2.27 -2.90
C ASP A 145 6.09 -3.34 -1.81
N ASN A 146 7.08 -4.24 -1.95
CA ASN A 146 7.33 -5.27 -0.95
C ASN A 146 7.83 -4.68 0.39
N GLN A 147 8.57 -3.58 0.39
CA GLN A 147 8.94 -2.87 1.62
C GLN A 147 7.72 -2.27 2.31
N LEU A 148 6.79 -1.70 1.55
CA LEU A 148 5.53 -1.19 2.10
C LEU A 148 4.68 -2.32 2.69
N ARG A 149 4.42 -3.39 1.93
CA ARG A 149 3.70 -4.59 2.42
C ARG A 149 4.37 -5.19 3.66
N GLY A 150 5.69 -5.23 3.67
CA GLY A 150 6.50 -5.77 4.76
C GLY A 150 6.43 -4.96 6.07
N ARG A 151 5.66 -3.88 6.12
CA ARG A 151 5.32 -3.22 7.39
C ARG A 151 4.30 -4.00 8.20
N SER A 152 3.51 -4.85 7.55
CA SER A 152 2.49 -5.71 8.15
C SER A 152 2.90 -7.18 8.09
N GLY A 153 2.33 -8.01 8.96
CA GLY A 153 2.56 -9.45 9.00
C GLY A 153 3.95 -9.83 9.50
N ARG A 154 4.53 -9.04 10.39
CA ARG A 154 5.85 -9.30 11.00
C ARG A 154 5.74 -10.28 12.15
N GLN A 155 6.79 -11.07 12.37
CA GLN A 155 6.92 -11.99 13.51
C GLN A 155 5.75 -12.99 13.65
N GLY A 156 5.06 -13.31 12.54
CA GLY A 156 3.90 -14.19 12.52
C GLY A 156 2.59 -13.52 12.94
N ASP A 157 2.57 -12.19 13.03
CA ASP A 157 1.34 -11.44 13.28
C ASP A 157 0.40 -11.51 12.06
N PRO A 158 -0.91 -11.47 12.25
CA PRO A 158 -1.85 -11.26 11.17
C PRO A 158 -1.68 -9.87 10.56
N GLY A 159 -2.18 -9.70 9.37
CA GLY A 159 -2.17 -8.45 8.66
C GLY A 159 -2.72 -8.59 7.26
N SER A 160 -2.89 -7.48 6.58
CA SER A 160 -3.35 -7.47 5.19
C SER A 160 -2.69 -6.34 4.41
N SER A 161 -2.66 -6.49 3.08
CA SER A 161 -2.23 -5.42 2.19
C SER A 161 -3.09 -5.34 0.95
N ARG A 162 -3.29 -4.13 0.43
CA ARG A 162 -3.96 -3.86 -0.85
C ARG A 162 -3.33 -2.66 -1.54
N PHE A 163 -3.30 -2.70 -2.86
CA PHE A 163 -2.92 -1.54 -3.67
C PHE A 163 -4.11 -1.06 -4.50
N TYR A 164 -4.26 0.24 -4.53
CA TYR A 164 -5.18 0.96 -5.38
C TYR A 164 -4.40 1.62 -6.52
N VAL A 165 -4.82 1.38 -7.73
CA VAL A 165 -4.14 1.85 -8.96
C VAL A 165 -5.15 2.56 -9.83
N SER A 166 -4.72 3.61 -10.53
CA SER A 166 -5.52 4.21 -11.60
C SER A 166 -4.76 4.15 -12.93
N LEU A 167 -5.50 4.18 -14.05
CA LEU A 167 -4.88 4.24 -15.37
C LEU A 167 -4.16 5.57 -15.62
N GLU A 168 -4.41 6.58 -14.78
CA GLU A 168 -3.74 7.87 -14.79
C GLU A 168 -2.44 7.90 -13.97
N ASP A 169 -2.12 6.84 -13.22
CA ASP A 169 -0.87 6.75 -12.46
C ASP A 169 0.33 6.59 -13.41
N ASP A 170 1.48 7.14 -13.05
CA ASP A 170 2.66 7.21 -13.91
C ASP A 170 3.09 5.82 -14.40
N LEU A 171 3.13 4.83 -13.55
CA LEU A 171 3.44 3.45 -13.93
C LEU A 171 2.47 2.91 -14.98
N MET A 172 1.19 3.18 -14.84
CA MET A 172 0.16 2.70 -15.75
C MET A 172 0.22 3.41 -17.09
N ARG A 173 0.54 4.70 -17.12
CA ARG A 173 0.76 5.46 -18.37
C ARG A 173 1.93 4.89 -19.18
N LEU A 174 3.02 4.51 -18.51
CA LEU A 174 4.19 3.90 -19.15
C LEU A 174 3.89 2.51 -19.74
N PHE A 175 3.01 1.73 -19.13
CA PHE A 175 2.76 0.32 -19.48
C PHE A 175 1.41 0.07 -20.18
N GLY A 176 0.86 1.09 -20.86
CA GLY A 176 -0.29 0.93 -21.75
C GLY A 176 -1.65 1.18 -21.11
N GLY A 177 -1.73 2.10 -20.16
CA GLY A 177 -2.98 2.55 -19.55
C GLY A 177 -4.04 2.95 -20.56
N GLU A 178 -3.65 3.55 -21.69
CA GLU A 178 -4.56 3.91 -22.80
C GLU A 178 -5.22 2.68 -23.44
N PHE A 179 -4.44 1.60 -23.64
CA PHE A 179 -4.98 0.35 -24.19
C PHE A 179 -5.99 -0.28 -23.24
N ILE A 180 -5.68 -0.31 -21.95
CA ILE A 180 -6.57 -0.85 -20.91
C ILE A 180 -7.82 0.03 -20.80
N SER A 181 -7.68 1.36 -20.83
CA SER A 181 -8.80 2.31 -20.84
C SER A 181 -9.74 2.05 -22.00
N GLY A 182 -9.20 1.94 -23.22
CA GLY A 182 -10.01 1.64 -24.42
C GLY A 182 -10.72 0.28 -24.36
N MET A 183 -10.14 -0.71 -23.70
CA MET A 183 -10.78 -1.99 -23.47
C MET A 183 -11.92 -1.86 -22.45
N MET A 184 -11.72 -1.09 -21.37
CA MET A 184 -12.73 -0.81 -20.37
C MET A 184 -13.93 -0.08 -20.96
N ASP A 185 -13.69 0.90 -21.83
CA ASP A 185 -14.75 1.64 -22.53
C ASP A 185 -15.62 0.74 -23.42
N ARG A 186 -14.98 -0.20 -24.13
CA ARG A 186 -15.67 -1.19 -24.97
C ARG A 186 -16.52 -2.17 -24.18
N LEU A 187 -16.12 -2.46 -22.94
CA LEU A 187 -16.84 -3.34 -22.02
C LEU A 187 -17.93 -2.60 -21.22
N GLY A 188 -18.06 -1.27 -21.43
CA GLY A 188 -19.07 -0.44 -20.76
C GLY A 188 -18.81 -0.17 -19.29
N TRP A 189 -17.55 -0.32 -18.82
CA TRP A 189 -17.18 0.02 -17.46
C TRP A 189 -17.20 1.53 -17.22
N GLY A 190 -17.91 1.96 -16.18
CA GLY A 190 -18.00 3.35 -15.74
C GLY A 190 -16.66 3.89 -15.19
N GLU A 191 -16.58 5.20 -14.98
CA GLU A 191 -15.40 5.86 -14.41
C GLU A 191 -15.12 5.41 -12.97
N ASP A 192 -16.17 5.14 -12.21
CA ASP A 192 -16.12 4.77 -10.79
C ASP A 192 -16.12 3.24 -10.57
N ASP A 193 -16.22 2.45 -11.65
CA ASP A 193 -16.27 0.99 -11.55
C ASP A 193 -14.88 0.41 -11.26
N PRO A 194 -14.71 -0.34 -10.16
CA PRO A 194 -13.46 -0.98 -9.84
C PRO A 194 -13.22 -2.25 -10.66
N ILE A 195 -11.99 -2.50 -11.04
CA ILE A 195 -11.54 -3.80 -11.54
C ILE A 195 -10.67 -4.47 -10.49
N GLU A 196 -11.14 -5.58 -9.95
CA GLU A 196 -10.39 -6.43 -9.06
C GLU A 196 -10.20 -7.80 -9.73
N HIS A 197 -9.01 -8.03 -10.31
CA HIS A 197 -8.73 -9.31 -10.94
C HIS A 197 -7.26 -9.74 -10.73
N PRO A 198 -7.02 -10.97 -10.24
CA PRO A 198 -5.65 -11.45 -9.96
C PRO A 198 -4.71 -11.46 -11.17
N GLN A 199 -5.24 -11.61 -12.39
CA GLN A 199 -4.43 -11.55 -13.62
C GLN A 199 -3.94 -10.12 -13.89
N LEU A 200 -4.73 -9.11 -13.58
CA LEU A 200 -4.33 -7.70 -13.74
C LEU A 200 -3.22 -7.35 -12.75
N THR A 201 -3.36 -7.75 -11.48
CA THR A 201 -2.29 -7.63 -10.48
C THR A 201 -0.99 -8.28 -10.98
N ARG A 202 -1.07 -9.50 -11.54
CA ARG A 202 0.12 -10.19 -12.10
C ARG A 202 0.70 -9.46 -13.31
N ALA A 203 -0.15 -8.88 -14.16
CA ALA A 203 0.32 -8.10 -15.32
C ALA A 203 1.07 -6.84 -14.87
N ILE A 204 0.54 -6.10 -13.91
CA ILE A 204 1.21 -4.93 -13.30
C ILE A 204 2.55 -5.34 -12.67
N GLN A 205 2.58 -6.44 -11.92
CA GLN A 205 3.81 -6.95 -11.31
C GLN A 205 4.87 -7.40 -12.34
N ARG A 206 4.48 -7.83 -13.53
CA ARG A 206 5.43 -8.16 -14.61
C ARG A 206 5.97 -6.92 -15.31
N ALA A 207 5.19 -5.84 -15.33
CA ALA A 207 5.58 -4.56 -15.90
C ALA A 207 6.61 -3.82 -15.02
N GLN A 208 6.63 -4.07 -13.72
CA GLN A 208 7.66 -3.61 -12.78
C GLN A 208 9.00 -4.36 -12.96
#